data_3ad63f9f08affa0a8ba9fe406f7d1bc1
#
_entry.id   3ad63f9f08affa0a8ba9fe406f7d1bc1
#
_cell.length_a   1.000
_cell.length_b   1.000
_cell.length_c   1.000
_cell.angle_alpha   90.00
_cell.angle_beta   90.00
_cell.angle_gamma   90.00
#
_symmetry.space_group_name_H-M   'P 1'
#
loop_
_entity.id
_entity.type
_entity.pdbx_description
1 polymer ?
#
loop_
_entity_poly.entity_id
_entity_poly.type
_entity_poly.pdbx_seq_one_letter_code
_entity_poly.pdbx_strand_id
1 'polypeptide(L)'
;MILRTLSFLIIFAFVYGCSENITPVDSGLEKQIYHHGNGSEPQGLDPHIVTGVPEHHILISLCEGLTIPNPNPDDMNGYMAGTAESWSVSEDGKEYIFNINENARWSNGDPVTANDFVWSWKRILTASLGSQYPDMLYYLVGAYEYHNGLTNDFSEVGVKA
;
A
#
# COMPACT_ATOMS: atom_id res chain seq x y z
N MET A 1 -58.80 -6.43 35.67
CA MET A 1 -58.10 -7.50 34.93
C MET A 1 -57.50 -6.99 33.58
N ILE A 2 -58.23 -6.22 32.80
CA ILE A 2 -57.81 -5.66 31.50
C ILE A 2 -56.60 -4.74 31.59
N LEU A 3 -56.48 -3.91 32.63
CA LEU A 3 -55.37 -2.94 32.77
C LEU A 3 -54.04 -3.64 33.08
N ARG A 4 -54.04 -4.78 33.78
CA ARG A 4 -52.84 -5.59 34.07
C ARG A 4 -52.34 -6.36 32.85
N THR A 5 -53.22 -6.82 31.99
CA THR A 5 -52.86 -7.50 30.75
C THR A 5 -52.31 -6.53 29.69
N LEU A 6 -52.84 -5.28 29.65
CA LEU A 6 -52.33 -4.23 28.76
C LEU A 6 -50.89 -3.81 29.15
N SER A 7 -50.57 -3.72 30.46
CA SER A 7 -49.22 -3.40 30.95
C SER A 7 -48.20 -4.47 30.59
N PHE A 8 -48.57 -5.75 30.63
CA PHE A 8 -47.69 -6.87 30.21
C PHE A 8 -47.43 -6.87 28.69
N LEU A 9 -48.42 -6.49 27.89
CA LEU A 9 -48.26 -6.43 26.40
C LEU A 9 -47.33 -5.29 25.98
N ILE A 10 -47.35 -4.15 26.72
CA ILE A 10 -46.46 -3.00 26.44
C ILE A 10 -45.00 -3.36 26.79
N ILE A 11 -44.80 -4.05 27.92
CA ILE A 11 -43.44 -4.48 28.34
C ILE A 11 -42.86 -5.49 27.31
N PHE A 12 -43.68 -6.41 26.77
CA PHE A 12 -43.23 -7.38 25.77
C PHE A 12 -42.87 -6.75 24.43
N ALA A 13 -43.51 -5.63 24.06
CA ALA A 13 -43.20 -4.90 22.83
C ALA A 13 -41.84 -4.18 22.88
N PHE A 14 -41.35 -3.80 24.06
CA PHE A 14 -40.04 -3.18 24.23
C PHE A 14 -38.86 -4.18 24.20
N VAL A 15 -39.10 -5.46 24.41
CA VAL A 15 -38.04 -6.49 24.43
C VAL A 15 -37.64 -6.95 23.00
N TYR A 16 -38.51 -6.76 22.00
CA TYR A 16 -38.24 -7.13 20.61
C TYR A 16 -37.61 -6.03 19.76
N GLY A 17 -37.23 -4.89 20.35
CA GLY A 17 -36.68 -3.73 19.66
C GLY A 17 -35.15 -3.73 19.41
N CYS A 18 -34.40 -4.72 19.92
CA CYS A 18 -32.99 -4.87 19.60
C CYS A 18 -32.81 -5.76 18.40
N SER A 19 -33.07 -5.26 17.22
CA SER A 19 -32.50 -5.85 16.01
C SER A 19 -30.99 -5.51 16.03
N GLU A 20 -30.14 -6.50 16.03
CA GLU A 20 -28.72 -6.31 15.77
C GLU A 20 -28.62 -5.71 14.37
N ASN A 21 -28.40 -4.40 14.30
CA ASN A 21 -28.06 -3.74 13.04
C ASN A 21 -26.65 -4.21 12.64
N ILE A 22 -26.58 -5.28 11.87
CA ILE A 22 -25.33 -5.73 11.26
C ILE A 22 -24.81 -4.58 10.40
N THR A 23 -23.65 -4.04 10.78
CA THR A 23 -23.05 -2.96 10.00
C THR A 23 -22.51 -3.49 8.66
N PRO A 24 -22.33 -2.64 7.65
CA PRO A 24 -21.66 -3.05 6.41
C PRO A 24 -20.29 -3.72 6.67
N VAL A 25 -19.57 -3.29 7.71
CA VAL A 25 -18.27 -3.86 8.10
C VAL A 25 -18.44 -5.30 8.60
N ASP A 26 -19.42 -5.55 9.49
CA ASP A 26 -19.67 -6.90 10.02
C ASP A 26 -20.10 -7.86 8.89
N SER A 27 -21.00 -7.41 8.01
CA SER A 27 -21.40 -8.21 6.85
C SER A 27 -20.29 -8.38 5.82
N GLY A 28 -19.35 -7.43 5.77
CA GLY A 28 -18.19 -7.46 4.89
C GLY A 28 -17.22 -8.59 5.25
N LEU A 29 -17.06 -8.88 6.55
CA LEU A 29 -16.21 -9.97 7.02
C LEU A 29 -16.66 -11.33 6.46
N GLU A 30 -17.95 -11.63 6.51
CA GLU A 30 -18.50 -12.87 5.96
C GLU A 30 -18.39 -12.95 4.43
N LYS A 31 -18.54 -11.80 3.75
CA LYS A 31 -18.53 -11.69 2.28
C LYS A 31 -17.14 -11.48 1.71
N GLN A 32 -16.10 -11.38 2.55
CA GLN A 32 -14.73 -11.05 2.17
C GLN A 32 -14.67 -9.69 1.42
N ILE A 33 -15.47 -8.71 1.88
CA ILE A 33 -15.53 -7.35 1.34
C ILE A 33 -14.94 -6.40 2.37
N TYR A 34 -13.86 -5.71 2.00
CA TYR A 34 -13.26 -4.67 2.82
C TYR A 34 -13.93 -3.32 2.53
N HIS A 35 -14.50 -2.70 3.58
CA HIS A 35 -15.11 -1.37 3.52
C HIS A 35 -14.12 -0.34 4.07
N HIS A 36 -13.59 0.50 3.19
CA HIS A 36 -12.64 1.55 3.54
C HIS A 36 -13.24 2.94 3.35
N GLY A 37 -13.21 3.76 4.42
CA GLY A 37 -13.61 5.16 4.35
C GLY A 37 -12.43 6.02 3.91
N ASN A 38 -12.39 6.42 2.65
CA ASN A 38 -11.25 7.13 2.08
C ASN A 38 -11.23 8.66 2.38
N GLY A 39 -12.33 9.21 2.92
CA GLY A 39 -12.46 10.63 3.29
C GLY A 39 -12.75 11.56 2.11
N SER A 40 -12.10 11.37 0.96
CA SER A 40 -12.36 12.11 -0.28
C SER A 40 -11.99 11.27 -1.51
N GLU A 41 -12.43 11.73 -2.68
CA GLU A 41 -12.06 11.12 -3.95
C GLU A 41 -10.58 11.35 -4.26
N PRO A 42 -9.86 10.33 -4.79
CA PRO A 42 -8.48 10.47 -5.22
C PRO A 42 -8.39 11.33 -6.49
N GLN A 43 -7.32 12.10 -6.63
CA GLN A 43 -7.04 12.85 -7.86
C GLN A 43 -6.55 11.95 -9.01
N GLY A 44 -6.05 10.78 -8.68
CA GLY A 44 -5.56 9.76 -9.59
C GLY A 44 -5.01 8.57 -8.82
N LEU A 45 -4.53 7.55 -9.52
CA LEU A 45 -3.92 6.35 -8.92
C LEU A 45 -2.57 6.02 -9.52
N ASP A 46 -1.90 6.99 -10.15
CA ASP A 46 -0.52 6.81 -10.59
C ASP A 46 0.43 7.04 -9.41
N PRO A 47 1.09 5.98 -8.86
CA PRO A 47 1.90 6.09 -7.66
C PRO A 47 3.12 7.00 -7.81
N HIS A 48 3.52 7.33 -9.04
CA HIS A 48 4.67 8.20 -9.30
C HIS A 48 4.30 9.69 -9.42
N ILE A 49 3.01 10.03 -9.44
CA ILE A 49 2.53 11.41 -9.65
C ILE A 49 1.74 11.92 -8.45
N VAL A 50 0.87 11.06 -7.88
CA VAL A 50 -0.05 11.48 -6.81
C VAL A 50 0.67 11.73 -5.49
N THR A 51 0.14 12.67 -4.69
CA THR A 51 0.78 13.13 -3.44
C THR A 51 -0.17 13.19 -2.26
N GLY A 52 -1.45 12.88 -2.48
CA GLY A 52 -2.49 13.03 -1.47
C GLY A 52 -2.64 11.81 -0.57
N VAL A 53 -3.17 12.02 0.63
CA VAL A 53 -3.52 10.96 1.58
C VAL A 53 -4.62 10.02 1.04
N PRO A 54 -5.67 10.51 0.36
CA PRO A 54 -6.69 9.64 -0.23
C PRO A 54 -6.12 8.63 -1.24
N GLU A 55 -5.19 9.08 -2.08
CA GLU A 55 -4.50 8.24 -3.05
C GLU A 55 -3.62 7.20 -2.36
N HIS A 56 -2.87 7.64 -1.35
CA HIS A 56 -1.97 6.78 -0.58
C HIS A 56 -2.72 5.61 0.06
N HIS A 57 -3.87 5.87 0.71
CA HIS A 57 -4.66 4.80 1.33
C HIS A 57 -5.14 3.74 0.34
N ILE A 58 -5.48 4.14 -0.88
CA ILE A 58 -5.88 3.20 -1.93
C ILE A 58 -4.64 2.44 -2.43
N LEU A 59 -3.55 3.14 -2.73
CA LEU A 59 -2.34 2.55 -3.30
C LEU A 59 -1.69 1.53 -2.38
N ILE A 60 -1.59 1.79 -1.06
CA ILE A 60 -1.05 0.81 -0.11
C ILE A 60 -1.95 -0.43 0.06
N SER A 61 -3.23 -0.33 -0.34
CA SER A 61 -4.15 -1.47 -0.34
C SER A 61 -4.09 -2.28 -1.64
N LEU A 62 -3.56 -1.70 -2.72
CA LEU A 62 -3.48 -2.32 -4.05
C LEU A 62 -2.08 -2.82 -4.40
N CYS A 63 -1.05 -2.17 -3.87
CA CYS A 63 0.34 -2.39 -4.24
C CYS A 63 1.18 -2.74 -3.02
N GLU A 64 2.20 -3.55 -3.25
CA GLU A 64 3.18 -3.92 -2.24
C GLU A 64 4.59 -3.53 -2.73
N GLY A 65 5.44 -3.05 -1.82
CA GLY A 65 6.84 -2.74 -2.11
C GLY A 65 7.76 -3.96 -1.96
N LEU A 66 9.06 -3.76 -2.18
CA LEU A 66 10.09 -4.77 -1.88
C LEU A 66 10.01 -5.22 -0.42
N THR A 67 9.84 -4.25 0.48
CA THR A 67 9.60 -4.46 1.91
C THR A 67 8.34 -3.73 2.33
N ILE A 68 7.74 -4.15 3.43
CA ILE A 68 6.61 -3.49 4.06
C ILE A 68 6.97 -3.07 5.49
N PRO A 69 6.35 -2.00 6.04
CA PRO A 69 6.52 -1.66 7.45
C PRO A 69 6.09 -2.82 8.35
N ASN A 70 6.86 -3.08 9.40
CA ASN A 70 6.48 -4.07 10.39
C ASN A 70 5.26 -3.57 11.19
N PRO A 71 4.13 -4.30 11.22
CA PRO A 71 2.95 -3.89 11.97
C PRO A 71 3.09 -4.04 13.48
N ASN A 72 4.19 -4.62 13.98
CA ASN A 72 4.44 -4.72 15.40
C ASN A 72 4.69 -3.33 15.99
N PRO A 73 3.85 -2.85 16.93
CA PRO A 73 4.00 -1.51 17.51
C PRO A 73 5.29 -1.35 18.33
N ASP A 74 5.91 -2.45 18.78
CA ASP A 74 7.17 -2.43 19.51
C ASP A 74 8.39 -2.27 18.58
N ASP A 75 8.19 -2.38 17.26
CA ASP A 75 9.23 -2.24 16.24
C ASP A 75 8.75 -1.35 15.08
N MET A 76 8.38 -0.14 15.42
CA MET A 76 7.83 0.82 14.45
C MET A 76 8.82 1.28 13.37
N ASN A 77 10.12 1.04 13.56
CA ASN A 77 11.17 1.35 12.58
C ASN A 77 11.62 0.12 11.80
N GLY A 78 11.02 -1.05 12.09
CA GLY A 78 11.35 -2.30 11.43
C GLY A 78 10.66 -2.43 10.07
N TYR A 79 11.29 -3.20 9.21
CA TYR A 79 10.74 -3.64 7.93
C TYR A 79 10.71 -5.15 7.86
N MET A 80 9.70 -5.69 7.20
CA MET A 80 9.57 -7.11 6.93
C MET A 80 9.48 -7.37 5.43
N ALA A 81 9.59 -8.64 5.06
CA ALA A 81 9.44 -9.08 3.68
C ALA A 81 8.10 -8.62 3.09
N GLY A 82 8.16 -8.07 1.88
CA GLY A 82 7.03 -7.76 1.03
C GLY A 82 7.15 -8.58 -0.25
N THR A 83 7.17 -7.94 -1.41
CA THR A 83 7.41 -8.61 -2.70
C THR A 83 8.80 -9.27 -2.75
N ALA A 84 9.80 -8.71 -2.06
CA ALA A 84 11.05 -9.41 -1.82
C ALA A 84 10.89 -10.35 -0.61
N GLU A 85 11.23 -11.63 -0.78
CA GLU A 85 11.19 -12.62 0.31
C GLU A 85 12.36 -12.48 1.28
N SER A 86 13.48 -11.89 0.83
CA SER A 86 14.66 -11.64 1.62
C SER A 86 15.54 -10.57 0.97
N TRP A 87 16.43 -9.99 1.77
CA TRP A 87 17.48 -9.08 1.28
C TRP A 87 18.74 -9.18 2.10
N SER A 88 19.85 -8.74 1.53
CA SER A 88 21.13 -8.59 2.21
C SER A 88 21.69 -7.19 2.01
N VAL A 89 22.55 -6.78 2.94
CA VAL A 89 23.21 -5.47 2.92
C VAL A 89 24.71 -5.71 3.06
N SER A 90 25.52 -5.03 2.25
CA SER A 90 26.98 -5.08 2.37
C SER A 90 27.47 -4.52 3.70
N GLU A 91 28.71 -4.86 4.11
CA GLU A 91 29.29 -4.40 5.38
C GLU A 91 29.39 -2.87 5.48
N ASP A 92 29.59 -2.18 4.36
CA ASP A 92 29.63 -0.72 4.30
C ASP A 92 28.26 -0.06 4.16
N GLY A 93 27.17 -0.85 4.12
CA GLY A 93 25.79 -0.37 4.04
C GLY A 93 25.36 0.27 2.71
N LYS A 94 26.14 0.05 1.62
CA LYS A 94 25.92 0.75 0.34
C LYS A 94 25.33 -0.13 -0.75
N GLU A 95 25.38 -1.43 -0.62
CA GLU A 95 24.82 -2.36 -1.57
C GLU A 95 23.72 -3.19 -0.92
N TYR A 96 22.55 -3.20 -1.55
CA TYR A 96 21.35 -3.93 -1.11
C TYR A 96 20.96 -4.90 -2.22
N ILE A 97 20.87 -6.18 -1.89
CA ILE A 97 20.46 -7.22 -2.82
C ILE A 97 19.13 -7.78 -2.34
N PHE A 98 18.08 -7.67 -3.15
CA PHE A 98 16.74 -8.15 -2.87
C PHE A 98 16.44 -9.40 -3.70
N ASN A 99 15.95 -10.46 -3.06
CA ASN A 99 15.47 -11.65 -3.73
C ASN A 99 13.94 -11.55 -3.86
N ILE A 100 13.46 -11.46 -5.10
CA ILE A 100 12.03 -11.37 -5.39
C ILE A 100 11.38 -12.74 -5.16
N ASN A 101 10.23 -12.77 -4.48
CA ASN A 101 9.46 -13.98 -4.25
C ASN A 101 8.99 -14.58 -5.59
N GLU A 102 9.36 -15.82 -5.87
CA GLU A 102 9.03 -16.53 -7.12
C GLU A 102 7.51 -16.64 -7.35
N ASN A 103 6.71 -16.54 -6.29
CA ASN A 103 5.25 -16.60 -6.38
C ASN A 103 4.60 -15.21 -6.51
N ALA A 104 5.37 -14.11 -6.49
CA ALA A 104 4.83 -12.78 -6.68
C ALA A 104 4.22 -12.63 -8.08
N ARG A 105 2.96 -12.14 -8.12
CA ARG A 105 2.20 -11.98 -9.36
C ARG A 105 1.49 -10.64 -9.41
N TRP A 106 1.43 -10.09 -10.60
CA TRP A 106 0.52 -9.00 -10.92
C TRP A 106 -0.94 -9.50 -10.91
N SER A 107 -1.89 -8.60 -10.81
CA SER A 107 -3.33 -8.92 -10.81
C SER A 107 -3.82 -9.67 -12.06
N ASN A 108 -3.09 -9.57 -13.17
CA ASN A 108 -3.34 -10.29 -14.41
C ASN A 108 -2.70 -11.69 -14.44
N GLY A 109 -1.93 -12.07 -13.40
CA GLY A 109 -1.25 -13.36 -13.27
C GLY A 109 0.20 -13.38 -13.76
N ASP A 110 0.71 -12.31 -14.39
CA ASP A 110 2.09 -12.23 -14.80
C ASP A 110 3.05 -12.24 -13.60
N PRO A 111 4.26 -12.80 -13.71
CA PRO A 111 5.23 -12.76 -12.62
C PRO A 111 5.71 -11.33 -12.36
N VAL A 112 5.88 -10.98 -11.10
CA VAL A 112 6.60 -9.75 -10.71
C VAL A 112 8.09 -10.06 -10.72
N THR A 113 8.88 -9.19 -11.34
CA THR A 113 10.31 -9.37 -11.54
C THR A 113 11.11 -8.17 -11.04
N ALA A 114 12.43 -8.35 -10.87
CA ALA A 114 13.32 -7.24 -10.53
C ALA A 114 13.30 -6.12 -11.60
N ASN A 115 13.05 -6.47 -12.87
CA ASN A 115 12.93 -5.49 -13.95
C ASN A 115 11.73 -4.53 -13.74
N ASP A 116 10.67 -4.96 -13.11
CA ASP A 116 9.50 -4.10 -12.82
C ASP A 116 9.89 -2.96 -11.86
N PHE A 117 10.71 -3.26 -10.86
CA PHE A 117 11.24 -2.27 -9.93
C PHE A 117 12.23 -1.32 -10.61
N VAL A 118 13.16 -1.84 -11.43
CA VAL A 118 14.09 -1.01 -12.18
C VAL A 118 13.35 -0.07 -13.13
N TRP A 119 12.33 -0.56 -13.84
CA TRP A 119 11.48 0.25 -14.69
C TRP A 119 10.72 1.33 -13.91
N SER A 120 10.15 0.95 -12.77
CA SER A 120 9.42 1.86 -11.89
C SER A 120 10.30 3.02 -11.41
N TRP A 121 11.51 2.73 -10.95
CA TRP A 121 12.45 3.75 -10.48
C TRP A 121 12.98 4.62 -11.62
N LYS A 122 13.22 4.03 -12.81
CA LYS A 122 13.51 4.82 -14.00
C LYS A 122 12.40 5.79 -14.34
N ARG A 123 11.15 5.33 -14.27
CA ARG A 123 9.98 6.14 -14.58
C ARG A 123 9.85 7.34 -13.64
N ILE A 124 9.94 7.14 -12.32
CA ILE A 124 9.81 8.24 -11.34
C ILE A 124 10.96 9.25 -11.45
N LEU A 125 12.18 8.78 -11.79
CA LEU A 125 13.36 9.62 -12.02
C LEU A 125 13.34 10.33 -13.38
N THR A 126 12.44 9.99 -14.30
CA THR A 126 12.32 10.67 -15.58
C THR A 126 11.72 12.06 -15.39
N ALA A 127 12.50 13.12 -15.57
CA ALA A 127 12.10 14.51 -15.28
C ALA A 127 10.80 14.94 -16.00
N SER A 128 10.58 14.48 -17.25
CA SER A 128 9.39 14.82 -18.03
C SER A 128 8.08 14.21 -17.47
N LEU A 129 8.16 13.25 -16.53
CA LEU A 129 6.99 12.72 -15.85
C LEU A 129 6.37 13.74 -14.90
N GLY A 130 7.19 14.63 -14.33
CA GLY A 130 6.74 15.62 -13.35
C GLY A 130 6.41 15.04 -11.97
N SER A 131 7.06 13.93 -11.59
CA SER A 131 6.94 13.39 -10.23
C SER A 131 7.30 14.45 -9.20
N GLN A 132 6.56 14.47 -8.07
CA GLN A 132 6.79 15.42 -6.98
C GLN A 132 7.81 14.91 -5.95
N TYR A 133 8.12 13.60 -5.94
CA TYR A 133 8.99 12.96 -4.94
C TYR A 133 10.12 12.11 -5.55
N PRO A 134 10.80 12.54 -6.63
CA PRO A 134 11.94 11.81 -7.19
C PRO A 134 13.14 11.81 -6.23
N ASP A 135 13.22 12.80 -5.34
CA ASP A 135 14.26 12.98 -4.32
C ASP A 135 14.32 11.82 -3.33
N MET A 136 13.23 11.09 -3.13
CA MET A 136 13.24 9.85 -2.30
C MET A 136 14.19 8.79 -2.85
N LEU A 137 14.53 8.83 -4.15
CA LEU A 137 15.49 7.93 -4.79
C LEU A 137 16.91 8.51 -4.94
N TYR A 138 17.18 9.73 -4.49
CA TYR A 138 18.51 10.35 -4.62
C TYR A 138 19.59 9.68 -3.75
N TYR A 139 19.21 8.75 -2.89
CA TYR A 139 20.15 7.85 -2.20
C TYR A 139 20.81 6.83 -3.15
N LEU A 140 20.22 6.56 -4.30
CA LEU A 140 20.82 5.73 -5.33
C LEU A 140 21.91 6.54 -6.07
N VAL A 141 23.05 5.93 -6.26
CA VAL A 141 24.13 6.52 -7.08
C VAL A 141 23.57 6.94 -8.43
N GLY A 142 23.92 8.13 -8.91
CA GLY A 142 23.53 8.65 -10.22
C GLY A 142 22.07 9.05 -10.39
N ALA A 143 21.20 8.83 -9.38
CA ALA A 143 19.77 9.14 -9.49
C ALA A 143 19.50 10.64 -9.58
N TYR A 144 20.21 11.46 -8.81
CA TYR A 144 20.12 12.91 -8.86
C TYR A 144 20.56 13.44 -10.23
N GLU A 145 21.69 12.94 -10.74
CA GLU A 145 22.26 13.34 -12.04
C GLU A 145 21.30 12.98 -13.18
N TYR A 146 20.75 11.78 -13.15
CA TYR A 146 19.78 11.34 -14.16
C TYR A 146 18.50 12.18 -14.13
N HIS A 147 17.91 12.41 -12.95
CA HIS A 147 16.70 13.21 -12.82
C HIS A 147 16.88 14.65 -13.30
N ASN A 148 18.03 15.29 -13.00
CA ASN A 148 18.32 16.67 -13.33
C ASN A 148 18.92 16.85 -14.74
N GLY A 149 19.00 15.77 -15.55
CA GLY A 149 19.48 15.84 -16.92
C GLY A 149 20.99 16.08 -17.06
N LEU A 150 21.77 15.82 -16.01
CA LEU A 150 23.24 15.86 -16.05
C LEU A 150 23.80 14.63 -16.75
N THR A 151 23.06 13.55 -16.77
CA THR A 151 23.24 12.40 -17.65
C THR A 151 21.89 11.95 -18.21
N ASN A 152 21.90 11.34 -19.40
CA ASN A 152 20.72 10.71 -20.00
C ASN A 152 20.82 9.16 -19.97
N ASP A 153 21.92 8.64 -19.45
CA ASP A 153 22.16 7.20 -19.39
C ASP A 153 21.69 6.63 -18.05
N PHE A 154 20.55 5.96 -18.03
CA PHE A 154 20.03 5.31 -16.83
C PHE A 154 20.93 4.18 -16.32
N SER A 155 21.85 3.63 -17.12
CA SER A 155 22.78 2.60 -16.66
C SER A 155 23.78 3.11 -15.61
N GLU A 156 23.93 4.42 -15.49
CA GLU A 156 24.75 5.09 -14.45
C GLU A 156 24.03 5.14 -13.10
N VAL A 157 22.70 4.88 -13.05
CA VAL A 157 21.96 4.81 -11.79
C VAL A 157 22.23 3.48 -11.11
N GLY A 158 22.53 3.53 -9.82
CA GLY A 158 22.93 2.40 -8.99
C GLY A 158 21.80 1.39 -8.71
N VAL A 159 21.04 0.99 -9.75
CA VAL A 159 20.01 -0.03 -9.67
C VAL A 159 20.12 -1.00 -10.84
N LYS A 160 19.97 -2.31 -10.54
CA LYS A 160 20.05 -3.39 -11.56
C LYS A 160 19.05 -4.50 -11.20
N ALA A 161 18.55 -5.21 -12.23
CA ALA A 161 17.78 -6.43 -12.10
C ALA A 161 18.67 -7.66 -12.26
#